data_6cabc5c87a42fd0c286842d4440c40d9
#
_entry.id   6cabc5c87a42fd0c286842d4440c40d9
#
_cell.length_a   1.000
_cell.length_b   1.000
_cell.length_c   1.000
_cell.angle_alpha   90.00
_cell.angle_beta   90.00
_cell.angle_gamma   90.00
#
_symmetry.space_group_name_H-M   'P 1'
#
loop_
_entity.id
_entity.type
_entity.pdbx_description
1 polymer ?
#
loop_
_entity_poly.entity_id
_entity_poly.type
_entity_poly.pdbx_seq_one_letter_code
_entity_poly.pdbx_strand_id
1 'polypeptide(L)'
;YNSLGPDSKDSELFVAEKLDNIRKIIAKIICCKPEEVILTQSTTDGINIVANGLSFDNTSNIIIRGMTHEHHSNFYPWIKLKDRISIRNLPIDDNGFFELDDLKSNIDNNTKLVAISHALYNTGSILPIEKISKILDNEIPFFIDSAQTIGCIGEHDVSKLKCNFMSFNGSKWLCGPMGTGLFYCNRKSSELLEPKTIGGESAIIKNDNDLIFKDLPDKFQTGFRNYVGLAGMESSVTILQNLGLDNIRKHIMELSNLFIDEIGKIPEARVFGPENENERTSIVSFEVGKNDPEKIVSALAEKGIIVAKREIYEKPILRISPHVFNTKDEILKLVEELKKL
;
A
#
# COMPACT_ATOMS: atom_id res chain seq x y z
N TYR A 1 -9.48 -13.77 24.16
CA TYR A 1 -10.28 -14.54 23.22
C TYR A 1 -10.32 -16.02 23.60
N ASN A 2 -9.16 -16.70 23.64
CA ASN A 2 -9.12 -18.14 23.97
C ASN A 2 -9.66 -18.49 25.36
N SER A 3 -9.48 -17.62 26.37
CA SER A 3 -10.00 -17.82 27.72
C SER A 3 -11.50 -17.58 27.84
N LEU A 4 -12.10 -16.81 26.95
CA LEU A 4 -13.54 -16.52 26.92
C LEU A 4 -14.33 -17.59 26.21
N GLY A 5 -13.69 -18.37 25.31
CA GLY A 5 -14.34 -19.28 24.37
C GLY A 5 -14.80 -18.56 23.10
N PRO A 6 -14.53 -19.10 21.91
CA PRO A 6 -14.72 -18.40 20.64
C PRO A 6 -16.17 -17.99 20.35
N ASP A 7 -17.14 -18.76 20.80
CA ASP A 7 -18.58 -18.55 20.55
C ASP A 7 -19.35 -17.97 21.76
N SER A 8 -18.60 -17.45 22.77
CA SER A 8 -19.25 -16.82 23.91
C SER A 8 -19.64 -15.38 23.60
N LYS A 9 -20.69 -14.89 24.26
CA LYS A 9 -21.11 -13.48 24.14
C LYS A 9 -20.02 -12.51 24.54
N ASP A 10 -19.20 -12.85 25.54
CA ASP A 10 -18.08 -12.01 25.97
C ASP A 10 -16.98 -11.96 24.90
N SER A 11 -16.74 -13.06 24.19
CA SER A 11 -15.81 -13.10 23.06
C SER A 11 -16.31 -12.25 21.88
N GLU A 12 -17.60 -12.34 21.55
CA GLU A 12 -18.22 -11.51 20.51
C GLU A 12 -18.08 -10.02 20.82
N LEU A 13 -18.39 -9.62 22.06
CA LEU A 13 -18.27 -8.22 22.49
C LEU A 13 -16.81 -7.74 22.46
N PHE A 14 -15.87 -8.56 22.93
CA PHE A 14 -14.45 -8.24 22.89
C PHE A 14 -13.96 -8.06 21.45
N VAL A 15 -14.32 -8.95 20.54
CA VAL A 15 -13.96 -8.86 19.12
C VAL A 15 -14.55 -7.61 18.48
N ALA A 16 -15.86 -7.36 18.71
CA ALA A 16 -16.52 -6.17 18.15
C ALA A 16 -15.85 -4.87 18.60
N GLU A 17 -15.49 -4.75 19.89
CA GLU A 17 -14.76 -3.61 20.43
C GLU A 17 -13.40 -3.43 19.72
N LYS A 18 -12.63 -4.51 19.56
CA LYS A 18 -11.32 -4.46 18.91
C LYS A 18 -11.42 -4.03 17.44
N LEU A 19 -12.39 -4.57 16.71
CA LEU A 19 -12.63 -4.20 15.31
C LEU A 19 -13.07 -2.74 15.16
N ASP A 20 -13.89 -2.24 16.07
CA ASP A 20 -14.33 -0.85 16.08
C ASP A 20 -13.16 0.11 16.42
N ASN A 21 -12.37 -0.23 17.42
CA ASN A 21 -11.20 0.55 17.81
C ASN A 21 -10.19 0.69 16.68
N ILE A 22 -9.84 -0.41 15.99
CA ILE A 22 -8.87 -0.31 14.89
C ILE A 22 -9.41 0.52 13.73
N ARG A 23 -10.72 0.42 13.40
CA ARG A 23 -11.32 1.30 12.40
C ARG A 23 -11.24 2.77 12.78
N LYS A 24 -11.54 3.11 14.04
CA LYS A 24 -11.43 4.48 14.56
C LYS A 24 -10.01 5.02 14.51
N ILE A 25 -9.03 4.20 14.87
CA ILE A 25 -7.62 4.57 14.86
C ILE A 25 -7.15 4.82 13.42
N ILE A 26 -7.45 3.92 12.51
CA ILE A 26 -7.11 4.06 11.09
C ILE A 26 -7.83 5.24 10.45
N ALA A 27 -9.09 5.43 10.74
CA ALA A 27 -9.87 6.56 10.23
C ALA A 27 -9.26 7.92 10.60
N LYS A 28 -8.64 8.04 11.78
CA LYS A 28 -7.87 9.23 12.16
C LYS A 28 -6.62 9.42 11.31
N ILE A 29 -5.90 8.34 11.00
CA ILE A 29 -4.66 8.40 10.21
C ILE A 29 -4.92 8.84 8.77
N ILE A 30 -6.03 8.39 8.20
CA ILE A 30 -6.38 8.71 6.80
C ILE A 30 -7.49 9.75 6.66
N CYS A 31 -7.92 10.37 7.76
CA CYS A 31 -8.94 11.44 7.80
C CYS A 31 -10.26 11.06 7.12
N CYS A 32 -10.81 9.87 7.45
CA CYS A 32 -12.09 9.38 6.95
C CYS A 32 -13.04 9.00 8.10
N LYS A 33 -14.19 8.43 7.76
CA LYS A 33 -15.11 7.87 8.76
C LYS A 33 -14.76 6.40 9.04
N PRO A 34 -14.94 5.90 10.29
CA PRO A 34 -14.63 4.52 10.66
C PRO A 34 -15.37 3.47 9.80
N GLU A 35 -16.60 3.75 9.40
CA GLU A 35 -17.40 2.86 8.53
C GLU A 35 -16.85 2.75 7.10
N GLU A 36 -15.99 3.66 6.65
CA GLU A 36 -15.32 3.61 5.35
C GLU A 36 -14.05 2.75 5.37
N VAL A 37 -13.67 2.22 6.55
CA VAL A 37 -12.50 1.35 6.74
C VAL A 37 -12.94 -0.11 6.82
N ILE A 38 -12.64 -0.87 5.79
CA ILE A 38 -12.86 -2.31 5.68
C ILE A 38 -11.60 -3.05 6.09
N LEU A 39 -11.76 -4.04 6.98
CA LEU A 39 -10.64 -4.86 7.46
C LEU A 39 -10.44 -6.03 6.49
N THR A 40 -9.25 -6.11 5.90
CA THR A 40 -8.85 -7.14 4.94
C THR A 40 -7.62 -7.91 5.46
N GLN A 41 -7.09 -8.86 4.69
CA GLN A 41 -5.87 -9.59 5.05
C GLN A 41 -4.61 -8.97 4.44
N SER A 42 -4.77 -8.15 3.39
CA SER A 42 -3.65 -7.56 2.65
C SER A 42 -4.09 -6.38 1.78
N THR A 43 -3.12 -5.59 1.30
CA THR A 43 -3.36 -4.62 0.22
C THR A 43 -3.96 -5.29 -1.01
N THR A 44 -3.51 -6.51 -1.34
CA THR A 44 -3.96 -7.27 -2.50
C THR A 44 -5.46 -7.56 -2.46
N ASP A 45 -6.04 -7.81 -1.28
CA ASP A 45 -7.48 -8.03 -1.13
C ASP A 45 -8.28 -6.79 -1.54
N GLY A 46 -7.90 -5.60 -1.04
CA GLY A 46 -8.56 -4.35 -1.41
C GLY A 46 -8.47 -4.04 -2.91
N ILE A 47 -7.31 -4.32 -3.54
CA ILE A 47 -7.15 -4.21 -4.99
C ILE A 47 -8.14 -5.14 -5.72
N ASN A 48 -8.24 -6.40 -5.29
CA ASN A 48 -9.14 -7.37 -5.89
C ASN A 48 -10.63 -7.05 -5.64
N ILE A 49 -10.99 -6.45 -4.50
CA ILE A 49 -12.36 -5.96 -4.27
C ILE A 49 -12.74 -4.96 -5.37
N VAL A 50 -11.87 -4.02 -5.71
CA VAL A 50 -12.14 -3.03 -6.77
C VAL A 50 -12.08 -3.66 -8.15
N ALA A 51 -11.02 -4.42 -8.47
CA ALA A 51 -10.81 -5.00 -9.79
C ALA A 51 -11.93 -5.97 -10.22
N ASN A 52 -12.48 -6.70 -9.25
CA ASN A 52 -13.57 -7.63 -9.52
C ASN A 52 -14.95 -7.01 -9.33
N GLY A 53 -15.07 -5.97 -8.48
CA GLY A 53 -16.35 -5.36 -8.12
C GLY A 53 -16.87 -4.32 -9.11
N LEU A 54 -15.98 -3.65 -9.85
CA LEU A 54 -16.38 -2.68 -10.87
C LEU A 54 -17.10 -3.36 -12.04
N SER A 55 -18.13 -2.68 -12.55
CA SER A 55 -18.84 -3.10 -13.75
C SER A 55 -18.17 -2.50 -14.98
N PHE A 56 -17.90 -3.35 -15.97
CA PHE A 56 -17.27 -2.98 -17.23
C PHE A 56 -18.10 -3.46 -18.41
N ASP A 57 -18.15 -2.66 -19.47
CA ASP A 57 -18.59 -3.05 -20.80
C ASP A 57 -17.37 -3.18 -21.74
N ASN A 58 -17.60 -3.58 -22.98
CA ASN A 58 -16.55 -3.81 -23.98
C ASN A 58 -15.88 -2.52 -24.49
N THR A 59 -16.41 -1.36 -24.18
CA THR A 59 -15.83 -0.05 -24.53
C THR A 59 -15.01 0.53 -23.38
N SER A 60 -15.17 -0.02 -22.17
CA SER A 60 -14.52 0.47 -20.95
C SER A 60 -12.99 0.40 -21.03
N ASN A 61 -12.35 1.36 -20.40
CA ASN A 61 -10.90 1.31 -20.17
C ASN A 61 -10.55 1.67 -18.73
N ILE A 62 -9.37 1.22 -18.32
CA ILE A 62 -8.72 1.66 -17.10
C ILE A 62 -7.30 2.16 -17.39
N ILE A 63 -6.81 3.07 -16.58
CA ILE A 63 -5.46 3.63 -16.71
C ILE A 63 -4.63 3.15 -15.55
N ILE A 64 -3.48 2.55 -15.84
CA ILE A 64 -2.49 2.07 -14.85
C ILE A 64 -1.11 2.52 -15.29
N ARG A 65 -0.11 2.28 -14.42
CA ARG A 65 1.30 2.46 -14.78
C ARG A 65 1.87 1.19 -15.39
N GLY A 66 2.96 1.32 -16.13
CA GLY A 66 3.73 0.17 -16.62
C GLY A 66 4.31 -0.69 -15.49
N MET A 67 4.53 -1.97 -15.78
CA MET A 67 4.92 -2.99 -14.79
C MET A 67 6.26 -2.72 -14.09
N THR A 68 7.20 -2.08 -14.75
CA THR A 68 8.62 -2.00 -14.31
C THR A 68 8.81 -1.51 -12.87
N HIS A 69 8.01 -0.54 -12.43
CA HIS A 69 8.07 0.01 -11.07
C HIS A 69 6.80 -0.28 -10.27
N GLU A 70 5.84 -1.05 -10.83
CA GLU A 70 4.61 -1.38 -10.16
C GLU A 70 4.70 -2.74 -9.45
N HIS A 71 4.17 -2.83 -8.25
CA HIS A 71 4.13 -4.10 -7.55
C HIS A 71 3.11 -5.04 -8.20
N HIS A 72 3.47 -6.31 -8.31
CA HIS A 72 2.62 -7.34 -8.94
C HIS A 72 1.18 -7.36 -8.41
N SER A 73 0.98 -7.09 -7.11
CA SER A 73 -0.35 -7.01 -6.50
C SER A 73 -1.20 -5.88 -7.08
N ASN A 74 -0.59 -4.76 -7.48
CA ASN A 74 -1.28 -3.63 -8.11
C ASN A 74 -1.12 -3.62 -9.65
N PHE A 75 -0.69 -4.71 -10.24
CA PHE A 75 -0.58 -4.85 -11.68
C PHE A 75 -1.40 -6.04 -12.23
N TYR A 76 -1.19 -7.24 -11.67
CA TYR A 76 -1.82 -8.47 -12.19
C TYR A 76 -3.35 -8.46 -12.15
N PRO A 77 -4.04 -7.98 -11.09
CA PRO A 77 -5.50 -7.93 -11.09
C PRO A 77 -6.08 -7.09 -12.24
N TRP A 78 -5.38 -5.99 -12.59
CA TRP A 78 -5.80 -5.11 -13.68
C TRP A 78 -5.53 -5.74 -15.07
N ILE A 79 -4.33 -6.30 -15.27
CA ILE A 79 -3.97 -6.97 -16.54
C ILE A 79 -4.86 -8.18 -16.83
N LYS A 80 -5.36 -8.87 -15.81
CA LYS A 80 -6.33 -9.96 -16.00
C LYS A 80 -7.61 -9.50 -16.73
N LEU A 81 -7.93 -8.22 -16.68
CA LEU A 81 -9.11 -7.66 -17.35
C LEU A 81 -8.90 -7.39 -18.84
N LYS A 82 -7.68 -7.52 -19.38
CA LYS A 82 -7.29 -7.17 -20.75
C LYS A 82 -8.14 -7.81 -21.86
N ASP A 83 -8.71 -8.99 -21.60
CA ASP A 83 -9.57 -9.70 -22.56
C ASP A 83 -11.02 -9.17 -22.56
N ARG A 84 -11.35 -8.26 -21.65
CA ARG A 84 -12.69 -7.69 -21.48
C ARG A 84 -12.74 -6.19 -21.74
N ILE A 85 -11.66 -5.47 -21.38
CA ILE A 85 -11.57 -4.01 -21.46
C ILE A 85 -10.19 -3.58 -21.95
N SER A 86 -10.08 -2.33 -22.39
CA SER A 86 -8.78 -1.72 -22.71
C SER A 86 -7.98 -1.36 -21.46
N ILE A 87 -6.73 -1.78 -21.38
CA ILE A 87 -5.79 -1.38 -20.34
C ILE A 87 -4.81 -0.37 -20.92
N ARG A 88 -4.84 0.87 -20.44
CA ARG A 88 -3.96 1.95 -20.87
C ARG A 88 -2.81 2.08 -19.88
N ASN A 89 -1.60 1.85 -20.36
CA ASN A 89 -0.39 1.98 -19.56
C ASN A 89 0.23 3.36 -19.76
N LEU A 90 0.44 4.11 -18.66
CA LEU A 90 1.19 5.36 -18.72
C LEU A 90 2.68 5.05 -18.93
N PRO A 91 3.37 5.75 -19.84
CA PRO A 91 4.83 5.67 -19.93
C PRO A 91 5.47 6.21 -18.66
N ILE A 92 6.58 5.61 -18.25
CA ILE A 92 7.29 5.96 -17.00
C ILE A 92 8.77 6.20 -17.28
N ASP A 93 9.38 7.11 -16.52
CA ASP A 93 10.81 7.34 -16.51
C ASP A 93 11.58 6.34 -15.62
N ASP A 94 12.90 6.47 -15.53
CA ASP A 94 13.76 5.59 -14.72
C ASP A 94 13.48 5.65 -13.21
N ASN A 95 12.87 6.72 -12.72
CA ASN A 95 12.41 6.86 -11.33
C ASN A 95 10.97 6.36 -11.14
N GLY A 96 10.30 5.98 -12.23
CA GLY A 96 8.92 5.50 -12.24
C GLY A 96 7.87 6.60 -12.22
N PHE A 97 8.22 7.86 -12.49
CA PHE A 97 7.26 8.93 -12.72
C PHE A 97 6.69 8.88 -14.14
N PHE A 98 5.57 9.52 -14.34
CA PHE A 98 4.94 9.75 -15.64
C PHE A 98 4.54 11.21 -15.78
N GLU A 99 4.44 11.68 -17.02
CA GLU A 99 3.99 13.03 -17.29
C GLU A 99 2.47 13.16 -17.08
N LEU A 100 2.06 14.24 -16.40
CA LEU A 100 0.63 14.47 -16.12
C LEU A 100 -0.18 14.71 -17.42
N ASP A 101 0.45 15.18 -18.47
CA ASP A 101 -0.19 15.35 -19.79
C ASP A 101 -0.44 14.00 -20.49
N ASP A 102 0.40 13.00 -20.22
CA ASP A 102 0.12 11.62 -20.67
C ASP A 102 -1.13 11.08 -19.97
N LEU A 103 -1.29 11.32 -18.68
CA LEU A 103 -2.52 10.94 -17.99
C LEU A 103 -3.75 11.63 -18.63
N LYS A 104 -3.71 12.94 -18.83
CA LYS A 104 -4.82 13.69 -19.45
C LYS A 104 -5.19 13.16 -20.84
N SER A 105 -4.20 12.89 -21.68
CA SER A 105 -4.40 12.41 -23.03
C SER A 105 -4.96 10.98 -23.10
N ASN A 106 -4.76 10.20 -22.04
CA ASN A 106 -5.29 8.84 -21.93
C ASN A 106 -6.71 8.76 -21.35
N ILE A 107 -7.25 9.87 -20.82
CA ILE A 107 -8.62 9.93 -20.28
C ILE A 107 -9.62 10.16 -21.40
N ASP A 108 -10.73 9.39 -21.38
CA ASP A 108 -11.91 9.62 -22.23
C ASP A 108 -13.20 9.24 -21.47
N ASN A 109 -14.35 9.36 -22.15
CA ASN A 109 -15.68 9.06 -21.59
C ASN A 109 -15.87 7.59 -21.16
N ASN A 110 -15.00 6.70 -21.62
CA ASN A 110 -15.05 5.27 -21.32
C ASN A 110 -14.06 4.88 -20.18
N THR A 111 -13.32 5.84 -19.66
CA THR A 111 -12.38 5.59 -18.56
C THR A 111 -13.16 5.35 -17.26
N LYS A 112 -13.05 4.12 -16.71
CA LYS A 112 -13.79 3.67 -15.51
C LYS A 112 -12.98 3.71 -14.25
N LEU A 113 -11.65 3.77 -14.34
CA LEU A 113 -10.75 3.80 -13.18
C LEU A 113 -9.37 4.30 -13.60
N VAL A 114 -8.74 5.05 -12.70
CA VAL A 114 -7.29 5.22 -12.65
C VAL A 114 -6.78 4.49 -11.40
N ALA A 115 -5.80 3.59 -11.55
CA ALA A 115 -5.23 2.83 -10.45
C ALA A 115 -3.71 3.05 -10.37
N ILE A 116 -3.23 3.67 -9.28
CA ILE A 116 -1.85 4.14 -9.13
C ILE A 116 -1.32 3.78 -7.75
N SER A 117 -0.07 3.32 -7.65
CA SER A 117 0.64 3.25 -6.36
C SER A 117 1.02 4.66 -5.88
N HIS A 118 0.80 4.95 -4.58
CA HIS A 118 1.20 6.24 -4.00
C HIS A 118 2.71 6.37 -3.89
N ALA A 119 3.39 5.29 -3.48
CA ALA A 119 4.85 5.24 -3.55
C ALA A 119 5.32 3.88 -4.08
N LEU A 120 6.43 3.91 -4.80
CA LEU A 120 6.96 2.76 -5.49
C LEU A 120 7.73 1.84 -4.54
N TYR A 121 7.51 0.53 -4.68
CA TYR A 121 8.10 -0.47 -3.80
C TYR A 121 9.60 -0.69 -4.03
N ASN A 122 10.10 -0.36 -5.21
CA ASN A 122 11.51 -0.55 -5.58
C ASN A 122 12.34 0.73 -5.49
N THR A 123 11.90 1.87 -5.95
CA THR A 123 12.66 3.14 -5.90
C THR A 123 12.31 4.02 -4.69
N GLY A 124 11.15 3.78 -4.06
CA GLY A 124 10.63 4.65 -3.02
C GLY A 124 10.02 5.97 -3.53
N SER A 125 9.97 6.18 -4.85
CA SER A 125 9.41 7.40 -5.46
C SER A 125 7.97 7.63 -5.04
N ILE A 126 7.64 8.84 -4.59
CA ILE A 126 6.28 9.25 -4.19
C ILE A 126 5.63 9.94 -5.39
N LEU A 127 4.52 9.39 -5.85
CA LEU A 127 3.78 9.93 -6.98
C LEU A 127 2.89 11.11 -6.57
N PRO A 128 2.68 12.09 -7.46
CA PRO A 128 1.97 13.33 -7.16
C PRO A 128 0.45 13.16 -7.12
N ILE A 129 -0.07 12.36 -6.16
CA ILE A 129 -1.47 11.95 -6.06
C ILE A 129 -2.45 13.12 -6.07
N GLU A 130 -2.13 14.22 -5.37
CA GLU A 130 -2.99 15.41 -5.36
C GLU A 130 -3.10 16.09 -6.73
N LYS A 131 -2.02 16.06 -7.54
CA LYS A 131 -2.06 16.59 -8.91
C LYS A 131 -2.87 15.68 -9.82
N ILE A 132 -2.72 14.36 -9.65
CA ILE A 132 -3.50 13.35 -10.35
C ILE A 132 -4.99 13.53 -10.03
N SER A 133 -5.36 13.63 -8.77
CA SER A 133 -6.76 13.78 -8.36
C SER A 133 -7.42 15.06 -8.90
N LYS A 134 -6.65 16.15 -9.05
CA LYS A 134 -7.13 17.37 -9.69
C LYS A 134 -7.45 17.19 -11.18
N ILE A 135 -6.71 16.33 -11.87
CA ILE A 135 -6.97 16.00 -13.28
C ILE A 135 -8.23 15.15 -13.40
N LEU A 136 -8.45 14.21 -12.47
CA LEU A 136 -9.60 13.31 -12.47
C LEU A 136 -10.91 14.01 -12.03
N ASP A 137 -10.80 15.12 -11.33
CA ASP A 137 -11.87 16.04 -10.89
C ASP A 137 -13.13 15.37 -10.30
N ASN A 138 -12.96 14.24 -9.61
CA ASN A 138 -14.02 13.37 -9.09
C ASN A 138 -14.96 12.77 -10.15
N GLU A 139 -14.70 12.95 -11.44
CA GLU A 139 -15.50 12.36 -12.52
C GLU A 139 -15.08 10.90 -12.77
N ILE A 140 -13.79 10.59 -12.58
CA ILE A 140 -13.22 9.29 -12.82
C ILE A 140 -12.83 8.66 -11.46
N PRO A 141 -13.31 7.46 -11.13
CA PRO A 141 -12.93 6.75 -9.93
C PRO A 141 -11.41 6.58 -9.83
N PHE A 142 -10.86 6.84 -8.63
CA PHE A 142 -9.44 6.79 -8.36
C PHE A 142 -9.12 5.78 -7.25
N PHE A 143 -8.31 4.78 -7.60
CA PHE A 143 -7.76 3.80 -6.66
C PHE A 143 -6.29 4.10 -6.36
N ILE A 144 -5.92 4.10 -5.08
CA ILE A 144 -4.55 4.31 -4.61
C ILE A 144 -4.05 3.07 -3.86
N ASP A 145 -2.97 2.45 -4.34
CA ASP A 145 -2.19 1.50 -3.54
C ASP A 145 -1.25 2.28 -2.61
N SER A 146 -1.55 2.26 -1.33
CA SER A 146 -0.80 2.97 -0.28
C SER A 146 0.03 2.04 0.60
N ALA A 147 0.38 0.85 0.09
CA ALA A 147 1.16 -0.16 0.83
C ALA A 147 2.54 0.33 1.29
N GLN A 148 3.11 1.35 0.66
CA GLN A 148 4.42 1.90 1.00
C GLN A 148 4.36 3.30 1.63
N THR A 149 3.17 3.80 1.95
CA THR A 149 3.02 5.19 2.42
C THR A 149 2.36 5.30 3.79
N ILE A 150 1.30 4.54 4.07
CA ILE A 150 0.62 4.63 5.37
C ILE A 150 1.55 4.15 6.48
N GLY A 151 1.88 5.07 7.40
CA GLY A 151 2.86 4.87 8.47
C GLY A 151 4.31 5.26 8.10
N CYS A 152 4.56 5.63 6.82
CA CYS A 152 5.89 6.01 6.31
C CYS A 152 6.02 7.51 5.98
N ILE A 153 4.99 8.13 5.39
CA ILE A 153 5.08 9.50 4.87
C ILE A 153 4.10 10.48 5.56
N GLY A 154 4.03 10.48 6.88
CA GLY A 154 3.20 11.46 7.59
C GLY A 154 1.69 11.30 7.37
N GLU A 155 0.95 12.40 7.33
CA GLU A 155 -0.51 12.44 7.27
C GLU A 155 -1.05 12.04 5.88
N HIS A 156 -2.14 11.29 5.86
CA HIS A 156 -2.86 10.86 4.66
C HIS A 156 -4.32 11.29 4.73
N ASP A 157 -4.62 12.48 4.27
CA ASP A 157 -6.00 12.97 4.23
C ASP A 157 -6.68 12.55 2.91
N VAL A 158 -7.53 11.52 2.95
CA VAL A 158 -8.24 11.04 1.76
C VAL A 158 -9.16 12.09 1.15
N SER A 159 -9.57 13.10 1.91
CA SER A 159 -10.37 14.21 1.38
C SER A 159 -9.55 15.15 0.51
N LYS A 160 -8.26 15.33 0.82
CA LYS A 160 -7.30 16.08 -0.01
C LYS A 160 -6.84 15.24 -1.21
N LEU A 161 -6.59 13.94 -0.98
CA LEU A 161 -6.23 13.00 -2.03
C LEU A 161 -7.39 12.72 -3.00
N LYS A 162 -8.64 13.01 -2.58
CA LYS A 162 -9.87 12.82 -3.37
C LYS A 162 -9.97 11.44 -4.03
N CYS A 163 -9.47 10.40 -3.35
CA CYS A 163 -9.58 9.04 -3.86
C CYS A 163 -10.91 8.39 -3.50
N ASN A 164 -11.38 7.52 -4.36
CA ASN A 164 -12.58 6.72 -4.13
C ASN A 164 -12.26 5.47 -3.32
N PHE A 165 -11.08 4.90 -3.57
CA PHE A 165 -10.60 3.67 -2.99
C PHE A 165 -9.12 3.77 -2.63
N MET A 166 -8.73 3.18 -1.51
CA MET A 166 -7.34 3.06 -1.11
C MET A 166 -7.11 1.71 -0.43
N SER A 167 -5.99 1.05 -0.71
CA SER A 167 -5.65 -0.17 0.00
C SER A 167 -4.23 -0.14 0.54
N PHE A 168 -4.03 -0.71 1.73
CA PHE A 168 -2.74 -0.82 2.39
C PHE A 168 -2.74 -2.00 3.37
N ASN A 169 -1.58 -2.37 3.89
CA ASN A 169 -1.45 -3.48 4.82
C ASN A 169 -0.97 -3.02 6.20
N GLY A 170 -1.34 -3.79 7.22
CA GLY A 170 -0.91 -3.54 8.59
C GLY A 170 0.53 -4.00 8.88
N SER A 171 1.04 -4.96 8.11
CA SER A 171 2.30 -5.67 8.42
C SER A 171 3.58 -5.01 7.90
N LYS A 172 3.49 -3.87 7.20
CA LYS A 172 4.66 -3.10 6.78
C LYS A 172 4.89 -1.93 7.74
N TRP A 173 4.64 -0.72 7.28
CA TRP A 173 4.91 0.53 8.00
C TRP A 173 4.06 0.74 9.25
N LEU A 174 2.96 0.00 9.41
CA LEU A 174 2.14 0.01 10.61
C LEU A 174 2.59 -1.00 11.68
N CYS A 175 3.64 -1.78 11.44
CA CYS A 175 4.24 -2.76 12.37
C CYS A 175 3.26 -3.81 12.91
N GLY A 176 2.12 -4.02 12.25
CA GLY A 176 1.13 -5.03 12.63
C GLY A 176 1.52 -6.44 12.18
N PRO A 177 0.83 -7.46 12.68
CA PRO A 177 1.04 -8.84 12.28
C PRO A 177 0.73 -9.10 10.79
N MET A 178 1.37 -10.14 10.23
CA MET A 178 1.05 -10.64 8.90
C MET A 178 -0.43 -11.08 8.83
N GLY A 179 -1.02 -10.95 7.63
CA GLY A 179 -2.46 -11.24 7.45
C GLY A 179 -3.38 -10.15 8.00
N THR A 180 -2.89 -8.91 8.11
CA THR A 180 -3.68 -7.71 8.40
C THR A 180 -3.58 -6.73 7.25
N GLY A 181 -4.73 -6.28 6.77
CA GLY A 181 -4.86 -5.32 5.68
C GLY A 181 -6.06 -4.41 5.87
N LEU A 182 -6.09 -3.35 5.11
CA LEU A 182 -7.10 -2.30 5.22
C LEU A 182 -7.47 -1.82 3.82
N PHE A 183 -8.76 -1.62 3.64
CA PHE A 183 -9.32 -1.07 2.43
C PHE A 183 -10.23 0.11 2.80
N TYR A 184 -9.88 1.29 2.31
CA TYR A 184 -10.74 2.46 2.37
C TYR A 184 -11.65 2.47 1.15
N CYS A 185 -12.93 2.62 1.40
CA CYS A 185 -13.94 2.80 0.38
C CYS A 185 -14.79 4.02 0.72
N ASN A 186 -14.72 5.06 -0.10
CA ASN A 186 -15.61 6.21 0.05
C ASN A 186 -17.07 5.75 0.00
N ARG A 187 -17.90 6.22 0.92
CA ARG A 187 -19.29 5.73 1.06
C ARG A 187 -20.10 5.82 -0.24
N LYS A 188 -20.01 6.94 -0.96
CA LYS A 188 -20.72 7.09 -2.24
C LYS A 188 -20.17 6.15 -3.32
N SER A 189 -18.87 5.96 -3.33
CA SER A 189 -18.18 5.11 -4.31
C SER A 189 -18.41 3.61 -4.05
N SER A 190 -18.90 3.23 -2.86
CA SER A 190 -19.24 1.84 -2.59
C SER A 190 -20.36 1.29 -3.50
N GLU A 191 -21.19 2.17 -4.05
CA GLU A 191 -22.25 1.81 -5.00
C GLU A 191 -21.70 1.39 -6.38
N LEU A 192 -20.47 1.79 -6.71
CA LEU A 192 -19.76 1.39 -7.93
C LEU A 192 -19.29 -0.07 -7.88
N LEU A 193 -19.21 -0.65 -6.68
CA LEU A 193 -18.64 -1.97 -6.46
C LEU A 193 -19.72 -2.98 -6.08
N GLU A 194 -19.81 -4.05 -6.84
CA GLU A 194 -20.57 -5.24 -6.48
C GLU A 194 -19.66 -6.23 -5.73
N PRO A 195 -20.02 -6.67 -4.50
CA PRO A 195 -19.24 -7.69 -3.81
C PRO A 195 -19.23 -9.00 -4.62
N LYS A 196 -18.04 -9.52 -4.92
CA LYS A 196 -17.86 -10.81 -5.62
C LYS A 196 -17.53 -11.96 -4.69
N THR A 197 -17.14 -11.64 -3.45
CA THR A 197 -17.01 -12.61 -2.37
C THR A 197 -18.09 -12.28 -1.34
N ILE A 198 -18.97 -13.23 -1.07
CA ILE A 198 -20.17 -13.02 -0.28
C ILE A 198 -20.18 -14.02 0.87
N GLY A 199 -20.63 -13.60 2.04
CA GLY A 199 -20.78 -14.45 3.21
C GLY A 199 -21.79 -13.88 4.21
N GLY A 200 -22.01 -14.57 5.32
CA GLY A 200 -23.03 -14.21 6.29
C GLY A 200 -22.88 -12.85 6.95
N GLU A 201 -21.69 -12.25 6.89
CA GLU A 201 -21.49 -10.89 7.42
C GLU A 201 -21.81 -9.79 6.41
N SER A 202 -21.74 -10.06 5.10
CA SER A 202 -21.87 -9.04 4.04
C SER A 202 -23.29 -8.82 3.53
N ALA A 203 -24.21 -9.76 3.77
CA ALA A 203 -25.55 -9.70 3.20
C ALA A 203 -26.59 -10.32 4.13
N ILE A 204 -27.86 -10.04 3.83
CA ILE A 204 -29.03 -10.67 4.45
C ILE A 204 -29.97 -11.18 3.36
N ILE A 205 -30.77 -12.21 3.66
CA ILE A 205 -31.85 -12.67 2.80
C ILE A 205 -33.15 -11.96 3.21
N LYS A 206 -33.81 -11.37 2.22
CA LYS A 206 -35.15 -10.77 2.37
C LYS A 206 -36.11 -11.50 1.42
N ASN A 207 -37.30 -11.90 1.92
CA ASN A 207 -38.36 -12.55 1.11
C ASN A 207 -37.85 -13.73 0.28
N ASP A 208 -37.67 -14.88 0.95
CA ASP A 208 -37.36 -16.20 0.40
C ASP A 208 -36.10 -16.37 -0.49
N ASN A 209 -35.65 -15.38 -1.26
CA ASN A 209 -34.44 -15.52 -2.09
C ASN A 209 -33.74 -14.19 -2.47
N ASP A 210 -34.24 -13.04 -2.02
CA ASP A 210 -33.62 -11.76 -2.36
C ASP A 210 -32.42 -11.49 -1.45
N LEU A 211 -31.20 -11.56 -2.01
CA LEU A 211 -29.98 -11.20 -1.32
C LEU A 211 -29.80 -9.68 -1.33
N ILE A 212 -29.71 -9.09 -0.14
CA ILE A 212 -29.44 -7.65 0.03
C ILE A 212 -28.11 -7.49 0.72
N PHE A 213 -27.20 -6.73 0.09
CA PHE A 213 -25.92 -6.36 0.70
C PHE A 213 -26.12 -5.34 1.81
N LYS A 214 -25.37 -5.52 2.90
CA LYS A 214 -25.31 -4.53 3.97
C LYS A 214 -24.55 -3.27 3.51
N ASP A 215 -24.68 -2.20 4.30
CA ASP A 215 -23.86 -0.99 4.14
C ASP A 215 -22.38 -1.23 4.54
N LEU A 216 -21.50 -0.25 4.23
CA LEU A 216 -20.14 -0.25 4.74
C LEU A 216 -20.12 -0.22 6.28
N PRO A 217 -19.14 -0.85 6.92
CA PRO A 217 -18.04 -1.61 6.33
C PRO A 217 -18.39 -3.05 5.95
N ASP A 218 -19.57 -3.55 6.35
CA ASP A 218 -19.93 -4.96 6.28
C ASP A 218 -20.12 -5.46 4.85
N LYS A 219 -20.49 -4.59 3.91
CA LYS A 219 -20.66 -4.92 2.49
C LYS A 219 -19.52 -5.79 1.91
N PHE A 220 -18.28 -5.56 2.34
CA PHE A 220 -17.10 -6.28 1.85
C PHE A 220 -16.49 -7.21 2.91
N GLN A 221 -17.23 -7.55 3.96
CA GLN A 221 -16.77 -8.44 5.03
C GLN A 221 -17.55 -9.77 4.95
N THR A 222 -16.84 -10.83 4.57
CA THR A 222 -17.49 -12.08 4.21
C THR A 222 -17.65 -13.06 5.36
N GLY A 223 -16.82 -12.95 6.40
CA GLY A 223 -16.82 -13.88 7.52
C GLY A 223 -15.69 -13.62 8.50
N PHE A 224 -15.30 -14.64 9.24
CA PHE A 224 -14.25 -14.54 10.24
C PHE A 224 -12.94 -13.98 9.68
N ARG A 225 -12.33 -13.09 10.44
CA ARG A 225 -11.11 -12.39 10.12
C ARG A 225 -9.98 -12.82 11.05
N ASN A 226 -8.77 -12.38 10.77
CA ASN A 226 -7.63 -12.55 11.68
C ASN A 226 -7.78 -11.65 12.91
N TYR A 227 -8.71 -11.97 13.82
CA TYR A 227 -9.01 -11.14 15.00
C TYR A 227 -7.80 -10.92 15.88
N VAL A 228 -6.96 -11.95 16.07
CA VAL A 228 -5.73 -11.87 16.87
C VAL A 228 -4.74 -10.91 16.20
N GLY A 229 -4.56 -11.02 14.90
CA GLY A 229 -3.71 -10.11 14.14
C GLY A 229 -4.23 -8.67 14.18
N LEU A 230 -5.53 -8.46 14.06
CA LEU A 230 -6.15 -7.13 14.12
C LEU A 230 -6.01 -6.49 15.51
N ALA A 231 -6.15 -7.25 16.59
CA ALA A 231 -5.88 -6.77 17.94
C ALA A 231 -4.40 -6.41 18.15
N GLY A 232 -3.48 -7.21 17.59
CA GLY A 232 -2.05 -6.88 17.58
C GLY A 232 -1.75 -5.62 16.77
N MET A 233 -2.42 -5.42 15.63
CA MET A 233 -2.30 -4.21 14.81
C MET A 233 -2.84 -2.97 15.54
N GLU A 234 -3.94 -3.06 16.28
CA GLU A 234 -4.43 -1.96 17.13
C GLU A 234 -3.32 -1.46 18.07
N SER A 235 -2.62 -2.39 18.72
CA SER A 235 -1.53 -2.05 19.64
C SER A 235 -0.35 -1.39 18.91
N SER A 236 0.10 -1.93 17.79
CA SER A 236 1.21 -1.36 17.03
C SER A 236 0.89 0.03 16.49
N VAL A 237 -0.31 0.22 15.93
CA VAL A 237 -0.73 1.52 15.38
C VAL A 237 -0.89 2.56 16.49
N THR A 238 -1.38 2.16 17.66
CA THR A 238 -1.44 3.05 18.83
C THR A 238 -0.05 3.54 19.26
N ILE A 239 0.95 2.66 19.27
CA ILE A 239 2.33 3.04 19.55
C ILE A 239 2.85 4.05 18.54
N LEU A 240 2.63 3.79 17.23
CA LEU A 240 3.07 4.70 16.16
C LEU A 240 2.39 6.07 16.24
N GLN A 241 1.10 6.13 16.59
CA GLN A 241 0.39 7.39 16.81
C GLN A 241 0.97 8.17 17.99
N ASN A 242 1.32 7.49 19.09
CA ASN A 242 1.92 8.12 20.27
C ASN A 242 3.33 8.66 19.98
N LEU A 243 4.09 8.02 19.11
CA LEU A 243 5.38 8.52 18.61
C LEU A 243 5.21 9.74 17.69
N GLY A 244 4.07 9.82 17.00
CA GLY A 244 3.76 10.83 15.99
C GLY A 244 4.30 10.45 14.61
N LEU A 245 3.42 10.41 13.60
CA LEU A 245 3.79 9.99 12.25
C LEU A 245 4.84 10.91 11.61
N ASP A 246 4.82 12.20 11.90
CA ASP A 246 5.83 13.15 11.41
C ASP A 246 7.19 12.93 12.05
N ASN A 247 7.24 12.59 13.33
CA ASN A 247 8.49 12.22 14.01
C ASN A 247 9.06 10.92 13.41
N ILE A 248 8.20 9.94 13.13
CA ILE A 248 8.59 8.71 12.45
C ILE A 248 9.15 9.03 11.08
N ARG A 249 8.44 9.84 10.28
CA ARG A 249 8.89 10.28 8.94
C ARG A 249 10.27 10.93 9.02
N LYS A 250 10.46 11.88 9.94
CA LYS A 250 11.76 12.55 10.14
C LYS A 250 12.87 11.55 10.45
N HIS A 251 12.64 10.66 11.41
CA HIS A 251 13.63 9.67 11.83
C HIS A 251 14.05 8.73 10.68
N ILE A 252 13.08 8.13 9.98
CA ILE A 252 13.38 7.19 8.90
C ILE A 252 14.03 7.88 7.70
N MET A 253 13.74 9.17 7.46
CA MET A 253 14.42 9.96 6.43
C MET A 253 15.86 10.29 6.82
N GLU A 254 16.13 10.63 8.09
CA GLU A 254 17.50 10.79 8.58
C GLU A 254 18.34 9.52 8.36
N LEU A 255 17.74 8.33 8.59
CA LEU A 255 18.44 7.07 8.36
C LEU A 255 18.71 6.80 6.89
N SER A 256 17.75 7.06 6.01
CA SER A 256 17.93 6.87 4.58
C SER A 256 18.91 7.88 3.97
N ASN A 257 18.91 9.14 4.44
CA ASN A 257 19.87 10.14 4.03
C ASN A 257 21.29 9.75 4.45
N LEU A 258 21.47 9.35 5.71
CA LEU A 258 22.76 8.83 6.19
C LEU A 258 23.26 7.68 5.30
N PHE A 259 22.38 6.75 4.94
CA PHE A 259 22.77 5.66 4.04
C PHE A 259 23.20 6.18 2.66
N ILE A 260 22.44 7.10 2.06
CA ILE A 260 22.74 7.67 0.74
C ILE A 260 24.09 8.39 0.77
N ASP A 261 24.35 9.19 1.80
CA ASP A 261 25.60 9.92 1.97
C ASP A 261 26.81 8.99 2.12
N GLU A 262 26.66 7.94 2.91
CA GLU A 262 27.74 6.98 3.18
C GLU A 262 28.01 6.03 2.01
N ILE A 263 26.95 5.54 1.34
CA ILE A 263 27.13 4.64 0.20
C ILE A 263 27.71 5.38 -1.02
N GLY A 264 27.39 6.66 -1.17
CA GLY A 264 27.98 7.52 -2.21
C GLY A 264 29.50 7.68 -2.13
N LYS A 265 30.11 7.32 -0.98
CA LYS A 265 31.57 7.29 -0.80
C LYS A 265 32.22 5.99 -1.30
N ILE A 266 31.42 4.97 -1.64
CA ILE A 266 31.92 3.71 -2.18
C ILE A 266 32.08 3.86 -3.70
N PRO A 267 33.27 3.61 -4.25
CA PRO A 267 33.45 3.62 -5.70
C PRO A 267 32.48 2.68 -6.42
N GLU A 268 31.95 3.13 -7.56
CA GLU A 268 30.99 2.36 -8.37
C GLU A 268 29.63 2.08 -7.68
N ALA A 269 29.34 2.65 -6.51
CA ALA A 269 28.01 2.60 -5.94
C ALA A 269 27.08 3.57 -6.68
N ARG A 270 25.84 3.14 -6.89
CA ARG A 270 24.78 3.95 -7.50
C ARG A 270 23.49 3.79 -6.72
N VAL A 271 22.83 4.91 -6.43
CA VAL A 271 21.50 4.95 -5.82
C VAL A 271 20.45 5.18 -6.92
N PHE A 272 19.29 4.53 -6.79
CA PHE A 272 18.15 4.68 -7.70
C PHE A 272 16.99 5.39 -6.99
N GLY A 273 16.23 6.15 -7.73
CA GLY A 273 15.08 6.91 -7.25
C GLY A 273 15.38 8.41 -7.14
N PRO A 274 14.39 9.22 -6.71
CA PRO A 274 14.52 10.68 -6.67
C PRO A 274 15.55 11.14 -5.64
N GLU A 275 16.33 12.17 -5.99
CA GLU A 275 17.23 12.86 -5.06
C GLU A 275 16.45 13.71 -4.05
N ASN A 276 15.35 14.33 -4.50
CA ASN A 276 14.53 15.19 -3.66
C ASN A 276 13.80 14.38 -2.56
N GLU A 277 14.06 14.72 -1.30
CA GLU A 277 13.48 14.06 -0.13
C GLU A 277 11.94 14.11 -0.08
N ASN A 278 11.33 15.13 -0.67
CA ASN A 278 9.88 15.28 -0.72
C ASN A 278 9.23 14.34 -1.76
N GLU A 279 10.04 13.78 -2.66
CA GLU A 279 9.60 12.88 -3.73
C GLU A 279 9.94 11.42 -3.45
N ARG A 280 10.44 11.09 -2.24
CA ARG A 280 10.78 9.72 -1.87
C ARG A 280 10.37 9.34 -0.45
N THR A 281 10.17 8.06 -0.25
CA THR A 281 10.06 7.43 1.06
C THR A 281 11.45 7.14 1.65
N SER A 282 11.53 6.45 2.79
CA SER A 282 12.80 5.94 3.32
C SER A 282 13.34 4.70 2.57
N ILE A 283 12.63 4.18 1.59
CA ILE A 283 13.12 3.10 0.73
C ILE A 283 14.25 3.64 -0.15
N VAL A 284 15.39 2.95 -0.13
CA VAL A 284 16.54 3.26 -0.98
C VAL A 284 16.98 2.01 -1.72
N SER A 285 16.96 2.09 -3.04
CA SER A 285 17.52 1.07 -3.91
C SER A 285 18.88 1.49 -4.42
N PHE A 286 19.78 0.51 -4.54
CA PHE A 286 21.17 0.78 -4.87
C PHE A 286 21.84 -0.44 -5.51
N GLU A 287 22.97 -0.19 -6.14
CA GLU A 287 23.94 -1.21 -6.56
C GLU A 287 25.34 -0.84 -6.04
N VAL A 288 26.19 -1.84 -5.84
CA VAL A 288 27.59 -1.65 -5.42
C VAL A 288 28.48 -2.48 -6.32
N GLY A 289 29.30 -1.79 -7.10
CA GLY A 289 30.23 -2.43 -8.03
C GLY A 289 29.52 -3.36 -9.03
N LYS A 290 30.21 -4.42 -9.41
CA LYS A 290 29.73 -5.46 -10.35
C LYS A 290 29.30 -6.76 -9.67
N ASN A 291 29.20 -6.74 -8.35
CA ASN A 291 28.85 -7.93 -7.57
C ASN A 291 27.39 -8.34 -7.79
N ASP A 292 27.17 -9.64 -7.83
CA ASP A 292 25.82 -10.21 -7.92
C ASP A 292 25.01 -9.85 -6.66
N PRO A 293 23.88 -9.12 -6.77
CA PRO A 293 23.04 -8.77 -5.63
C PRO A 293 22.61 -9.96 -4.76
N GLU A 294 22.44 -11.16 -5.33
CA GLU A 294 22.12 -12.38 -4.57
C GLU A 294 23.23 -12.75 -3.59
N LYS A 295 24.49 -12.67 -4.04
CA LYS A 295 25.66 -12.95 -3.20
C LYS A 295 25.81 -11.91 -2.09
N ILE A 296 25.55 -10.63 -2.39
CA ILE A 296 25.58 -9.55 -1.38
C ILE A 296 24.51 -9.80 -0.31
N VAL A 297 23.25 -10.13 -0.72
CA VAL A 297 22.17 -10.45 0.21
C VAL A 297 22.56 -11.62 1.13
N SER A 298 23.12 -12.68 0.57
CA SER A 298 23.54 -13.85 1.34
C SER A 298 24.66 -13.54 2.33
N ALA A 299 25.70 -12.83 1.90
CA ALA A 299 26.83 -12.44 2.75
C ALA A 299 26.43 -11.50 3.89
N LEU A 300 25.50 -10.57 3.64
CA LEU A 300 24.95 -9.68 4.68
C LEU A 300 24.07 -10.45 5.66
N ALA A 301 23.26 -11.39 5.17
CA ALA A 301 22.39 -12.21 6.01
C ALA A 301 23.19 -13.06 7.01
N GLU A 302 24.36 -13.62 6.63
CA GLU A 302 25.28 -14.33 7.54
C GLU A 302 25.76 -13.43 8.71
N LYS A 303 25.74 -12.12 8.53
CA LYS A 303 26.11 -11.11 9.54
C LYS A 303 24.90 -10.53 10.29
N GLY A 304 23.71 -11.11 10.06
CA GLY A 304 22.45 -10.63 10.66
C GLY A 304 21.95 -9.31 10.08
N ILE A 305 22.40 -8.94 8.87
CA ILE A 305 21.95 -7.73 8.16
C ILE A 305 21.04 -8.15 7.03
N ILE A 306 19.78 -7.68 7.06
CA ILE A 306 18.77 -8.04 6.08
C ILE A 306 18.55 -6.90 5.10
N VAL A 307 18.88 -7.15 3.83
CA VAL A 307 18.56 -6.31 2.68
C VAL A 307 17.72 -7.11 1.68
N ALA A 308 16.98 -6.42 0.82
CA ALA A 308 16.15 -7.10 -0.16
C ALA A 308 16.73 -6.97 -1.57
N LYS A 309 16.68 -8.06 -2.35
CA LYS A 309 16.84 -7.98 -3.81
C LYS A 309 15.53 -7.54 -4.45
N ARG A 310 15.60 -6.61 -5.40
CA ARG A 310 14.48 -6.12 -6.22
C ARG A 310 14.94 -5.99 -7.66
N GLU A 311 14.04 -5.55 -8.54
CA GLU A 311 14.31 -5.36 -9.96
C GLU A 311 13.86 -3.98 -10.42
N ILE A 312 14.65 -3.38 -11.30
CA ILE A 312 14.32 -2.20 -12.10
C ILE A 312 14.69 -2.55 -13.54
N TYR A 313 13.75 -2.53 -14.49
CA TYR A 313 13.95 -2.93 -15.88
C TYR A 313 14.65 -4.30 -16.01
N GLU A 314 14.15 -5.30 -15.27
CA GLU A 314 14.70 -6.66 -15.21
C GLU A 314 16.15 -6.74 -14.67
N LYS A 315 16.73 -5.59 -14.26
CA LYS A 315 18.05 -5.53 -13.63
C LYS A 315 17.91 -5.75 -12.13
N PRO A 316 18.58 -6.76 -11.56
CA PRO A 316 18.55 -6.98 -10.12
C PRO A 316 19.32 -5.88 -9.38
N ILE A 317 18.73 -5.35 -8.33
CA ILE A 317 19.27 -4.31 -7.45
C ILE A 317 19.07 -4.70 -5.99
N LEU A 318 19.80 -4.02 -5.11
CA LEU A 318 19.61 -4.11 -3.67
C LEU A 318 18.65 -3.02 -3.18
N ARG A 319 17.92 -3.30 -2.09
CA ARG A 319 17.02 -2.33 -1.46
C ARG A 319 17.09 -2.42 0.06
N ILE A 320 17.21 -1.27 0.70
CA ILE A 320 16.92 -1.12 2.12
C ILE A 320 15.61 -0.39 2.33
N SER A 321 15.06 -0.56 3.52
CA SER A 321 13.80 0.10 3.94
C SER A 321 13.93 0.42 5.43
N PRO A 322 14.72 1.43 5.82
CA PRO A 322 14.85 1.84 7.21
C PRO A 322 13.50 2.15 7.84
N HIS A 323 13.28 1.62 9.02
CA HIS A 323 12.00 1.71 9.73
C HIS A 323 12.19 2.39 11.09
N VAL A 324 11.10 2.68 11.80
CA VAL A 324 11.08 3.39 13.09
C VAL A 324 11.97 2.76 14.17
N PHE A 325 12.24 1.47 14.09
CA PHE A 325 13.07 0.73 15.05
C PHE A 325 14.55 0.61 14.66
N ASN A 326 14.94 1.08 13.47
CA ASN A 326 16.34 1.07 13.06
C ASN A 326 17.13 2.24 13.65
N THR A 327 18.43 2.07 13.76
CA THR A 327 19.37 3.03 14.34
C THR A 327 20.43 3.50 13.34
N LYS A 328 21.10 4.62 13.63
CA LYS A 328 22.22 5.12 12.82
C LYS A 328 23.39 4.12 12.79
N ASP A 329 23.67 3.46 13.91
CA ASP A 329 24.75 2.46 14.00
C ASP A 329 24.51 1.26 13.11
N GLU A 330 23.24 0.81 12.98
CA GLU A 330 22.89 -0.26 12.05
C GLU A 330 23.11 0.14 10.59
N ILE A 331 22.80 1.39 10.22
CA ILE A 331 23.06 1.92 8.88
C ILE A 331 24.56 1.97 8.60
N LEU A 332 25.37 2.49 9.54
CA LEU A 332 26.82 2.55 9.40
C LEU A 332 27.44 1.16 9.31
N LYS A 333 26.97 0.21 10.13
CA LYS A 333 27.39 -1.19 10.06
C LYS A 333 27.12 -1.81 8.70
N LEU A 334 25.92 -1.58 8.12
CA LEU A 334 25.59 -2.05 6.77
C LEU A 334 26.59 -1.51 5.75
N VAL A 335 26.90 -0.19 5.78
CA VAL A 335 27.83 0.42 4.82
C VAL A 335 29.25 -0.14 4.99
N GLU A 336 29.70 -0.34 6.24
CA GLU A 336 31.00 -0.98 6.50
C GLU A 336 31.12 -2.38 5.91
N GLU A 337 30.05 -3.17 6.00
CA GLU A 337 30.04 -4.51 5.42
C GLU A 337 29.97 -4.48 3.89
N LEU A 338 29.24 -3.51 3.30
CA LEU A 338 29.23 -3.31 1.84
C LEU A 338 30.60 -2.91 1.28
N LYS A 339 31.41 -2.16 2.04
CA LYS A 339 32.79 -1.79 1.64
C LYS A 339 33.75 -2.98 1.55
N LYS A 340 33.42 -4.10 2.18
CA LYS A 340 34.24 -5.31 2.20
C LYS A 340 33.89 -6.31 1.07
N LEU A 341 32.75 -6.10 0.43
CA LEU A 341 32.22 -6.93 -0.64
C LEU A 341 32.54 -6.34 -2.02
#